data_4c90b7fb44218d4b49a74a03b209e62d
#
_entry.id   4c90b7fb44218d4b49a74a03b209e62d
#
_cell.length_a   1.000
_cell.length_b   1.000
_cell.length_c   1.000
_cell.angle_alpha   90.00
_cell.angle_beta   90.00
_cell.angle_gamma   90.00
#
_symmetry.space_group_name_H-M   'P 1'
#
loop_
_entity.id
_entity.type
_entity.pdbx_description
1 polymer ?
#
loop_
_entity_poly.entity_id
_entity_poly.type
_entity_poly.pdbx_seq_one_letter_code
_entity_poly.pdbx_strand_id
1 'polypeptide(L)'
;MSLVIAIRDKDRIVLGADKQVSTGGSKEHTSTKIWPVAELPGAIMGGVGSARASQIIQYANIIDKNLIDKSIDTDFIICSLAPTIAAGLKANGINVEVKDDDVCTMLPNAFIFAYKDRAWMIWNDLSVSELEEYFAIGSGSDVAKGALFATKKQNPFERIVTAIDAASESTLFVDDGIDLLVTGEHDGDGSKIAKALGFEIEEDKEELKKAEAKAKKMKKK
;
A
#
# COMPACT_ATOMS: atom_id res chain seq x y z
N MET A 1 8.66 -10.44 3.69
CA MET A 1 9.32 -9.67 2.63
C MET A 1 8.24 -9.33 1.64
N SER A 2 8.34 -8.23 0.89
CA SER A 2 7.18 -7.61 0.23
C SER A 2 7.65 -6.64 -0.85
N LEU A 3 6.74 -6.19 -1.69
CA LEU A 3 6.94 -5.08 -2.61
C LEU A 3 5.72 -4.17 -2.55
N VAL A 4 5.94 -2.87 -2.36
CA VAL A 4 4.94 -1.82 -2.52
C VAL A 4 5.50 -0.75 -3.46
N ILE A 5 4.69 -0.35 -4.41
CA ILE A 5 5.04 0.63 -5.46
C ILE A 5 4.05 1.79 -5.39
N ALA A 6 4.55 3.02 -5.56
CA ALA A 6 3.74 4.22 -5.78
C ALA A 6 4.15 4.89 -7.08
N ILE A 7 3.18 5.32 -7.88
CA ILE A 7 3.40 6.11 -9.11
C ILE A 7 2.48 7.32 -9.11
N ARG A 8 3.03 8.49 -9.48
CA ARG A 8 2.23 9.68 -9.75
C ARG A 8 1.56 9.57 -11.12
N ASP A 9 0.24 9.73 -11.15
CA ASP A 9 -0.56 9.78 -12.38
C ASP A 9 -1.39 11.07 -12.40
N LYS A 10 -0.80 12.12 -12.96
CA LYS A 10 -1.42 13.46 -13.06
C LYS A 10 -1.79 14.03 -11.69
N ASP A 11 -3.08 13.96 -11.35
CA ASP A 11 -3.70 14.54 -10.15
C ASP A 11 -3.96 13.50 -9.04
N ARG A 12 -3.39 12.31 -9.18
CA ARG A 12 -3.57 11.19 -8.24
C ARG A 12 -2.31 10.35 -8.08
N ILE A 13 -2.31 9.50 -7.07
CA ILE A 13 -1.28 8.48 -6.84
C ILE A 13 -1.92 7.10 -7.01
N VAL A 14 -1.22 6.22 -7.71
CA VAL A 14 -1.54 4.79 -7.79
C VAL A 14 -0.57 4.03 -6.92
N LEU A 15 -1.09 3.24 -5.96
CA LEU A 15 -0.32 2.25 -5.22
C LEU A 15 -0.58 0.86 -5.78
N GLY A 16 0.48 0.06 -5.86
CA GLY A 16 0.39 -1.37 -6.13
C GLY A 16 1.25 -2.17 -5.17
N ALA A 17 0.82 -3.39 -4.84
CA ALA A 17 1.54 -4.29 -3.96
C ALA A 17 1.38 -5.74 -4.39
N ASP A 18 2.42 -6.56 -4.15
CA ASP A 18 2.31 -8.01 -4.22
C ASP A 18 1.52 -8.58 -3.03
N LYS A 19 0.99 -9.79 -3.14
CA LYS A 19 0.16 -10.44 -2.10
C LYS A 19 0.93 -11.43 -1.21
N GLN A 20 2.19 -11.68 -1.47
CA GLN A 20 2.95 -12.70 -0.73
C GLN A 20 3.25 -12.29 0.70
N VAL A 21 2.92 -13.16 1.63
CA VAL A 21 3.48 -13.17 3.00
C VAL A 21 4.43 -14.36 3.12
N SER A 22 5.63 -14.13 3.65
CA SER A 22 6.61 -15.19 3.89
C SER A 22 6.73 -15.44 5.38
N THR A 23 6.44 -16.68 5.80
CA THR A 23 6.55 -17.13 7.19
C THR A 23 7.38 -18.41 7.23
N GLY A 24 8.55 -18.38 7.91
CA GLY A 24 9.33 -19.58 8.14
C GLY A 24 9.74 -20.38 6.90
N GLY A 25 9.85 -19.74 5.73
CA GLY A 25 10.18 -20.41 4.46
C GLY A 25 8.95 -20.81 3.62
N SER A 26 7.73 -20.61 4.13
CA SER A 26 6.48 -20.81 3.38
C SER A 26 6.04 -19.53 2.69
N LYS A 27 5.41 -19.67 1.52
CA LYS A 27 4.67 -18.62 0.84
C LYS A 27 3.20 -18.71 1.23
N GLU A 28 2.61 -17.60 1.67
CA GLU A 28 1.17 -17.49 1.94
C GLU A 28 0.61 -16.27 1.21
N HIS A 29 -0.65 -16.36 0.76
CA HIS A 29 -1.32 -15.29 -0.01
C HIS A 29 -2.47 -14.74 0.84
N THR A 30 -2.22 -13.87 1.79
CA THR A 30 -3.31 -13.51 2.71
C THR A 30 -3.36 -12.07 3.18
N SER A 31 -2.37 -11.24 2.94
CA SER A 31 -2.42 -9.89 3.52
C SER A 31 -2.31 -8.79 2.49
N THR A 32 -3.28 -7.92 2.51
CA THR A 32 -3.23 -6.62 1.86
C THR A 32 -2.11 -5.79 2.48
N LYS A 33 -1.17 -5.33 1.65
CA LYS A 33 -0.04 -4.48 2.04
C LYS A 33 -0.31 -3.00 1.80
N ILE A 34 -1.41 -2.70 1.13
CA ILE A 34 -1.90 -1.35 0.85
C ILE A 34 -3.35 -1.25 1.33
N TRP A 35 -3.72 -0.12 1.91
CA TRP A 35 -5.06 0.08 2.49
C TRP A 35 -5.48 1.55 2.43
N PRO A 36 -6.79 1.84 2.37
CA PRO A 36 -7.30 3.19 2.56
C PRO A 36 -7.14 3.62 4.03
N VAL A 37 -6.85 4.90 4.25
CA VAL A 37 -6.76 5.48 5.59
C VAL A 37 -8.16 5.90 6.03
N ALA A 38 -8.73 5.17 7.00
CA ALA A 38 -10.13 5.34 7.41
C ALA A 38 -10.45 6.75 7.92
N GLU A 39 -9.51 7.37 8.63
CA GLU A 39 -9.66 8.69 9.24
C GLU A 39 -9.48 9.84 8.25
N LEU A 40 -8.94 9.56 7.05
CA LEU A 40 -8.68 10.56 6.02
C LEU A 40 -9.19 10.06 4.66
N PRO A 41 -10.46 10.31 4.33
CA PRO A 41 -11.06 9.87 3.06
C PRO A 41 -10.24 10.31 1.85
N GLY A 42 -9.97 9.37 0.95
CA GLY A 42 -9.15 9.57 -0.23
C GLY A 42 -7.63 9.44 -0.02
N ALA A 43 -7.16 9.27 1.23
CA ALA A 43 -5.79 8.88 1.49
C ALA A 43 -5.64 7.37 1.46
N ILE A 44 -4.48 6.92 0.99
CA ILE A 44 -4.09 5.51 0.95
C ILE A 44 -2.70 5.33 1.53
N MET A 45 -2.45 4.17 2.08
CA MET A 45 -1.16 3.85 2.69
C MET A 45 -0.70 2.45 2.28
N GLY A 46 0.59 2.23 2.26
CA GLY A 46 1.20 0.93 2.05
C GLY A 46 2.38 0.71 2.98
N GLY A 47 2.66 -0.55 3.33
CA GLY A 47 3.75 -0.87 4.24
C GLY A 47 4.46 -2.17 3.91
N VAL A 48 5.78 -2.17 4.14
CA VAL A 48 6.64 -3.36 4.03
C VAL A 48 7.41 -3.57 5.32
N GLY A 49 7.68 -4.82 5.67
CA GLY A 49 8.34 -5.20 6.91
C GLY A 49 7.48 -6.13 7.77
N SER A 50 7.25 -5.79 9.03
CA SER A 50 6.42 -6.57 9.96
C SER A 50 4.94 -6.48 9.57
N ALA A 51 4.30 -7.62 9.29
CA ALA A 51 2.86 -7.69 9.06
C ALA A 51 2.06 -7.18 10.27
N ARG A 52 2.50 -7.48 11.50
CA ARG A 52 1.86 -7.01 12.73
C ARG A 52 1.87 -5.50 12.83
N ALA A 53 2.98 -4.83 12.50
CA ALA A 53 3.05 -3.37 12.53
C ALA A 53 2.13 -2.75 11.47
N SER A 54 2.06 -3.30 10.26
CA SER A 54 1.09 -2.85 9.22
C SER A 54 -0.36 -3.00 9.69
N GLN A 55 -0.72 -4.14 10.31
CA GLN A 55 -2.06 -4.34 10.87
C GLN A 55 -2.40 -3.32 11.98
N ILE A 56 -1.44 -2.99 12.84
CA ILE A 56 -1.65 -1.97 13.88
C ILE A 56 -1.95 -0.61 13.24
N ILE A 57 -1.18 -0.19 12.25
CA ILE A 57 -1.43 1.08 11.55
C ILE A 57 -2.80 1.09 10.86
N GLN A 58 -3.19 -0.03 10.26
CA GLN A 58 -4.45 -0.15 9.53
C GLN A 58 -5.68 -0.16 10.45
N TYR A 59 -5.60 -0.79 11.63
CA TYR A 59 -6.79 -1.09 12.44
C TYR A 59 -6.85 -0.42 13.82
N ALA A 60 -5.75 0.14 14.31
CA ALA A 60 -5.71 0.72 15.67
C ALA A 60 -6.04 2.23 15.71
N ASN A 61 -6.58 2.80 14.65
CA ASN A 61 -6.96 4.22 14.54
C ASN A 61 -5.84 5.16 15.03
N ILE A 62 -4.60 4.89 14.61
CA ILE A 62 -3.43 5.65 15.07
C ILE A 62 -3.43 7.06 14.47
N ILE A 63 -3.99 7.21 13.26
CA ILE A 63 -4.08 8.51 12.59
C ILE A 63 -5.31 9.22 13.15
N ASP A 64 -5.10 10.22 14.01
CA ASP A 64 -6.18 10.97 14.67
C ASP A 64 -6.88 11.90 13.66
N LYS A 65 -8.22 11.94 13.69
CA LYS A 65 -9.05 12.90 12.94
C LYS A 65 -8.67 14.36 13.18
N ASN A 66 -8.20 14.69 14.36
CA ASN A 66 -7.74 16.05 14.70
C ASN A 66 -6.46 16.47 13.97
N LEU A 67 -5.74 15.51 13.34
CA LEU A 67 -4.62 15.81 12.46
C LEU A 67 -5.08 16.30 11.08
N ILE A 68 -6.36 16.05 10.71
CA ILE A 68 -6.90 16.24 9.35
C ILE A 68 -7.20 17.71 9.05
N ASP A 69 -7.39 18.57 10.06
CA ASP A 69 -7.67 20.01 9.88
C ASP A 69 -6.45 20.84 9.42
N LYS A 70 -5.30 20.19 9.29
CA LYS A 70 -4.06 20.82 8.81
C LYS A 70 -3.82 20.51 7.33
N SER A 71 -3.10 21.38 6.64
CA SER A 71 -2.60 21.06 5.30
C SER A 71 -1.72 19.81 5.37
N ILE A 72 -2.01 18.82 4.52
CA ILE A 72 -1.18 17.62 4.41
C ILE A 72 -0.06 17.92 3.43
N ASP A 73 1.09 18.28 3.97
CA ASP A 73 2.31 18.59 3.27
C ASP A 73 3.51 17.85 3.90
N THR A 74 4.69 18.06 3.37
CA THR A 74 5.89 17.38 3.84
C THR A 74 6.20 17.67 5.29
N ASP A 75 5.97 18.92 5.76
CA ASP A 75 6.16 19.30 7.17
C ASP A 75 5.19 18.53 8.09
N PHE A 76 3.93 18.38 7.68
CA PHE A 76 2.96 17.56 8.38
C PHE A 76 3.42 16.09 8.48
N ILE A 77 3.94 15.51 7.39
CA ILE A 77 4.41 14.12 7.41
C ILE A 77 5.59 13.96 8.37
N ILE A 78 6.57 14.86 8.31
CA ILE A 78 7.77 14.81 9.16
C ILE A 78 7.43 15.06 10.64
N CYS A 79 6.68 16.13 10.92
CA CYS A 79 6.51 16.63 12.29
C CYS A 79 5.30 16.05 13.02
N SER A 80 4.35 15.42 12.31
CA SER A 80 3.11 14.94 12.89
C SER A 80 2.85 13.46 12.57
N LEU A 81 2.78 13.07 11.30
CA LEU A 81 2.37 11.71 10.94
C LEU A 81 3.43 10.65 11.33
N ALA A 82 4.68 10.86 10.96
CA ALA A 82 5.75 9.87 11.25
C ALA A 82 5.95 9.65 12.76
N PRO A 83 6.02 10.70 13.60
CA PRO A 83 6.04 10.51 15.06
C PRO A 83 4.79 9.83 15.63
N THR A 84 3.61 10.13 15.07
CA THR A 84 2.34 9.49 15.50
C THR A 84 2.35 7.99 15.17
N ILE A 85 2.85 7.58 14.01
CA ILE A 85 3.04 6.17 13.64
C ILE A 85 3.97 5.49 14.65
N ALA A 86 5.12 6.07 14.97
CA ALA A 86 6.07 5.51 15.91
C ALA A 86 5.47 5.35 17.32
N ALA A 87 4.79 6.39 17.81
CA ALA A 87 4.12 6.36 19.12
C ALA A 87 3.00 5.31 19.16
N GLY A 88 2.18 5.22 18.11
CA GLY A 88 1.12 4.24 17.99
C GLY A 88 1.61 2.80 17.95
N LEU A 89 2.67 2.52 17.19
CA LEU A 89 3.32 1.21 17.17
C LEU A 89 3.85 0.82 18.55
N LYS A 90 4.55 1.74 19.21
CA LYS A 90 5.08 1.53 20.58
C LYS A 90 3.96 1.26 21.57
N ALA A 91 2.87 2.02 21.56
CA ALA A 91 1.72 1.85 22.42
C ALA A 91 1.02 0.49 22.23
N ASN A 92 1.13 -0.11 21.04
CA ASN A 92 0.57 -1.42 20.72
C ASN A 92 1.59 -2.57 20.80
N GLY A 93 2.69 -2.38 21.54
CA GLY A 93 3.65 -3.43 21.88
C GLY A 93 4.65 -3.79 20.76
N ILE A 94 4.80 -2.93 19.76
CA ILE A 94 5.90 -3.05 18.81
C ILE A 94 7.14 -2.41 19.44
N ASN A 95 8.22 -3.16 19.47
CA ASN A 95 9.49 -2.63 19.91
C ASN A 95 10.00 -1.61 18.88
N VAL A 96 10.06 -0.37 19.26
CA VAL A 96 10.60 0.76 18.50
C VAL A 96 11.92 1.10 19.16
N GLU A 97 12.99 0.46 18.72
CA GLU A 97 14.29 0.53 19.41
C GLU A 97 15.12 1.70 18.91
N VAL A 98 15.78 2.36 19.87
CA VAL A 98 17.04 3.05 19.63
C VAL A 98 18.12 2.02 19.96
N LYS A 99 18.86 1.53 19.00
CA LYS A 99 20.06 0.73 19.29
C LYS A 99 21.14 1.65 19.85
N ASP A 100 21.98 1.11 20.72
CA ASP A 100 23.00 1.90 21.45
C ASP A 100 23.91 2.75 20.56
N ASP A 101 24.08 2.37 19.29
CA ASP A 101 24.89 3.09 18.28
C ASP A 101 24.04 3.89 17.28
N ASP A 102 22.69 3.84 17.35
CA ASP A 102 21.79 4.54 16.43
C ASP A 102 21.41 5.93 16.99
N VAL A 103 21.49 6.94 16.14
CA VAL A 103 21.11 8.33 16.48
C VAL A 103 19.60 8.53 16.48
N CYS A 104 18.83 7.57 15.95
CA CYS A 104 17.38 7.71 15.75
C CYS A 104 16.61 6.43 16.08
N THR A 105 15.31 6.60 16.27
CA THR A 105 14.35 5.51 16.45
C THR A 105 14.21 4.71 15.15
N MET A 106 14.25 3.37 15.26
CA MET A 106 14.07 2.48 14.11
C MET A 106 12.72 1.76 14.18
N LEU A 107 11.91 1.89 13.14
CA LEU A 107 10.68 1.13 12.94
C LEU A 107 10.98 -0.23 12.27
N PRO A 108 10.17 -1.27 12.52
CA PRO A 108 10.28 -2.54 11.80
C PRO A 108 9.77 -2.47 10.36
N ASN A 109 9.25 -1.33 9.94
CA ASN A 109 8.60 -1.10 8.65
C ASN A 109 9.08 0.19 8.00
N ALA A 110 9.04 0.20 6.66
CA ALA A 110 8.91 1.41 5.86
C ALA A 110 7.48 1.52 5.33
N PHE A 111 6.99 2.76 5.16
CA PHE A 111 5.63 3.04 4.70
C PHE A 111 5.64 4.02 3.52
N ILE A 112 4.63 3.91 2.67
CA ILE A 112 4.25 4.95 1.72
C ILE A 112 2.89 5.48 2.17
N PHE A 113 2.78 6.79 2.34
CA PHE A 113 1.52 7.50 2.56
C PHE A 113 1.24 8.34 1.34
N ALA A 114 0.00 8.31 0.83
CA ALA A 114 -0.40 9.08 -0.34
C ALA A 114 -1.75 9.75 -0.13
N TYR A 115 -1.84 11.02 -0.55
CA TYR A 115 -3.04 11.83 -0.48
C TYR A 115 -3.12 12.79 -1.66
N LYS A 116 -4.25 12.80 -2.37
CA LYS A 116 -4.43 13.54 -3.64
C LYS A 116 -3.35 13.15 -4.65
N ASP A 117 -2.59 14.12 -5.13
CA ASP A 117 -1.51 13.98 -6.13
C ASP A 117 -0.11 13.87 -5.51
N ARG A 118 -0.03 13.74 -4.18
CA ARG A 118 1.24 13.68 -3.45
C ARG A 118 1.40 12.35 -2.70
N ALA A 119 2.63 11.89 -2.62
CA ALA A 119 2.98 10.74 -1.80
C ALA A 119 4.33 10.95 -1.11
N TRP A 120 4.47 10.32 0.03
CA TRP A 120 5.68 10.36 0.85
C TRP A 120 6.08 8.95 1.27
N MET A 121 7.35 8.68 1.20
CA MET A 121 7.94 7.50 1.81
C MET A 121 8.44 7.87 3.21
N ILE A 122 7.99 7.11 4.20
CA ILE A 122 8.44 7.17 5.59
C ILE A 122 9.34 5.97 5.81
N TRP A 123 10.63 6.23 5.93
CA TRP A 123 11.62 5.20 6.13
C TRP A 123 11.56 4.61 7.55
N ASN A 124 12.25 3.51 7.76
CA ASN A 124 12.33 2.88 9.06
C ASN A 124 12.99 3.76 10.15
N ASP A 125 13.85 4.68 9.79
CA ASP A 125 14.46 5.70 10.68
C ASP A 125 13.60 6.96 10.85
N LEU A 126 12.37 6.96 10.37
CA LEU A 126 11.43 8.08 10.32
C LEU A 126 11.83 9.24 9.40
N SER A 127 12.90 9.10 8.64
CA SER A 127 13.17 10.08 7.58
C SER A 127 12.08 10.01 6.50
N VAL A 128 11.81 11.15 5.86
CA VAL A 128 10.72 11.30 4.90
C VAL A 128 11.27 11.76 3.56
N SER A 129 10.83 11.11 2.49
CA SER A 129 11.10 11.53 1.11
C SER A 129 9.78 11.73 0.38
N GLU A 130 9.61 12.88 -0.28
CA GLU A 130 8.44 13.12 -1.14
C GLU A 130 8.64 12.51 -2.54
N LEU A 131 7.57 11.98 -3.11
CA LEU A 131 7.55 11.34 -4.42
C LEU A 131 7.71 12.38 -5.55
N GLU A 132 8.67 12.17 -6.42
CA GLU A 132 8.75 12.90 -7.69
C GLU A 132 7.95 12.19 -8.80
N GLU A 133 8.31 10.97 -9.16
CA GLU A 133 7.65 10.18 -10.21
C GLU A 133 7.14 8.84 -9.70
N TYR A 134 8.01 8.04 -9.07
CA TYR A 134 7.64 6.74 -8.49
C TYR A 134 8.54 6.35 -7.32
N PHE A 135 7.97 5.54 -6.40
CA PHE A 135 8.71 4.80 -5.37
C PHE A 135 8.52 3.29 -5.55
N ALA A 136 9.49 2.52 -5.06
CA ALA A 136 9.33 1.10 -4.78
C ALA A 136 10.08 0.78 -3.49
N ILE A 137 9.40 0.11 -2.56
CA ILE A 137 9.93 -0.31 -1.26
C ILE A 137 9.74 -1.80 -1.04
N GLY A 138 10.66 -2.41 -0.29
CA GLY A 138 10.64 -3.85 -0.01
C GLY A 138 11.72 -4.62 -0.74
N SER A 139 11.70 -5.95 -0.60
CA SER A 139 12.75 -6.84 -1.12
C SER A 139 12.85 -6.91 -2.64
N GLY A 140 11.76 -6.62 -3.36
CA GLY A 140 11.73 -6.53 -4.83
C GLY A 140 12.01 -5.14 -5.39
N SER A 141 12.31 -4.14 -4.55
CA SER A 141 12.33 -2.73 -4.94
C SER A 141 13.33 -2.39 -6.04
N ASP A 142 14.49 -3.00 -6.06
CA ASP A 142 15.53 -2.65 -7.04
C ASP A 142 15.17 -3.16 -8.43
N VAL A 143 14.63 -4.37 -8.53
CA VAL A 143 14.10 -4.92 -9.79
C VAL A 143 12.92 -4.10 -10.27
N ALA A 144 11.98 -3.79 -9.35
CA ALA A 144 10.82 -2.98 -9.66
C ALA A 144 11.19 -1.58 -10.18
N LYS A 145 12.16 -0.88 -9.55
CA LYS A 145 12.66 0.42 -10.04
C LYS A 145 13.24 0.33 -11.45
N GLY A 146 13.99 -0.73 -11.75
CA GLY A 146 14.51 -0.97 -13.10
C GLY A 146 13.41 -1.15 -14.13
N ALA A 147 12.37 -1.94 -13.81
CA ALA A 147 11.21 -2.14 -14.66
C ALA A 147 10.39 -0.85 -14.84
N LEU A 148 10.15 -0.10 -13.77
CA LEU A 148 9.46 1.20 -13.82
C LEU A 148 10.20 2.22 -14.68
N PHE A 149 11.54 2.23 -14.61
CA PHE A 149 12.35 3.07 -15.47
C PHE A 149 12.22 2.68 -16.96
N ALA A 150 12.25 1.38 -17.26
CA ALA A 150 12.14 0.88 -18.62
C ALA A 150 10.76 1.12 -19.25
N THR A 151 9.71 1.19 -18.43
CA THR A 151 8.30 1.29 -18.85
C THR A 151 7.71 2.70 -18.77
N LYS A 152 8.52 3.76 -18.76
CA LYS A 152 8.08 5.16 -18.59
C LYS A 152 6.99 5.63 -19.55
N LYS A 153 6.87 5.00 -20.72
CA LYS A 153 5.87 5.36 -21.75
C LYS A 153 4.52 4.65 -21.59
N GLN A 154 4.44 3.66 -20.71
CA GLN A 154 3.21 2.94 -20.40
C GLN A 154 2.36 3.72 -19.38
N ASN A 155 1.09 3.35 -19.24
CA ASN A 155 0.25 3.91 -18.20
C ASN A 155 0.70 3.41 -16.80
N PRO A 156 0.39 4.14 -15.72
CA PRO A 156 0.86 3.81 -14.38
C PRO A 156 0.49 2.40 -13.91
N PHE A 157 -0.68 1.90 -14.28
CA PHE A 157 -1.14 0.57 -13.88
C PHE A 157 -0.33 -0.53 -14.56
N GLU A 158 -0.12 -0.44 -15.88
CA GLU A 158 0.73 -1.38 -16.61
C GLU A 158 2.17 -1.37 -16.08
N ARG A 159 2.69 -0.20 -15.74
CA ARG A 159 4.03 -0.06 -15.13
C ARG A 159 4.12 -0.82 -13.80
N ILE A 160 3.11 -0.71 -12.94
CA ILE A 160 3.06 -1.42 -11.66
C ILE A 160 3.00 -2.93 -11.89
N VAL A 161 2.12 -3.40 -12.77
CA VAL A 161 1.99 -4.83 -13.10
C VAL A 161 3.33 -5.35 -13.60
N THR A 162 3.93 -4.73 -14.61
CA THR A 162 5.23 -5.13 -15.17
C THR A 162 6.34 -5.14 -14.10
N ALA A 163 6.32 -4.19 -13.18
CA ALA A 163 7.33 -4.09 -12.13
C ALA A 163 7.16 -5.18 -11.05
N ILE A 164 5.92 -5.56 -10.70
CA ILE A 164 5.64 -6.66 -9.78
C ILE A 164 5.99 -7.99 -10.44
N ASP A 165 5.59 -8.22 -11.70
CA ASP A 165 5.93 -9.42 -12.46
C ASP A 165 7.45 -9.61 -12.56
N ALA A 166 8.20 -8.57 -12.92
CA ALA A 166 9.66 -8.62 -12.99
C ALA A 166 10.30 -8.95 -11.63
N ALA A 167 9.74 -8.43 -10.54
CA ALA A 167 10.21 -8.72 -9.19
C ALA A 167 9.84 -10.13 -8.75
N SER A 168 8.68 -10.66 -9.11
CA SER A 168 8.23 -12.02 -8.79
C SER A 168 9.10 -13.08 -9.47
N GLU A 169 9.47 -12.86 -10.72
CA GLU A 169 10.40 -13.72 -11.47
C GLU A 169 11.83 -13.70 -10.89
N SER A 170 12.22 -12.61 -10.29
CA SER A 170 13.62 -12.38 -9.85
C SER A 170 13.85 -12.67 -8.38
N THR A 171 12.80 -12.73 -7.53
CA THR A 171 12.93 -12.90 -6.09
C THR A 171 11.95 -13.93 -5.52
N LEU A 172 12.37 -14.68 -4.51
CA LEU A 172 11.51 -15.63 -3.80
C LEU A 172 10.48 -14.96 -2.87
N PHE A 173 10.50 -13.63 -2.76
CA PHE A 173 9.82 -12.87 -1.72
C PHE A 173 8.72 -11.96 -2.23
N VAL A 174 8.46 -12.02 -3.51
CA VAL A 174 7.40 -11.31 -4.23
C VAL A 174 6.65 -12.33 -5.06
N ASP A 175 5.33 -12.27 -5.11
CA ASP A 175 4.51 -13.06 -6.02
C ASP A 175 3.86 -12.19 -7.11
N ASP A 176 3.18 -12.83 -8.04
CA ASP A 176 2.46 -12.22 -9.16
C ASP A 176 1.05 -11.73 -8.81
N GLY A 177 0.55 -12.02 -7.60
CA GLY A 177 -0.71 -11.47 -7.11
C GLY A 177 -0.58 -9.97 -6.87
N ILE A 178 -1.56 -9.18 -7.33
CA ILE A 178 -1.49 -7.71 -7.30
C ILE A 178 -2.70 -7.11 -6.61
N ASP A 179 -2.46 -6.23 -5.64
CA ASP A 179 -3.44 -5.28 -5.12
C ASP A 179 -3.16 -3.89 -5.70
N LEU A 180 -4.20 -3.12 -6.03
CA LEU A 180 -4.10 -1.76 -6.55
C LEU A 180 -5.06 -0.84 -5.78
N LEU A 181 -4.57 0.37 -5.43
CA LEU A 181 -5.36 1.46 -4.85
C LEU A 181 -5.03 2.78 -5.53
N VAL A 182 -5.98 3.70 -5.51
CA VAL A 182 -5.82 5.05 -6.09
C VAL A 182 -6.30 6.09 -5.10
N THR A 183 -5.55 7.19 -4.93
CA THR A 183 -5.97 8.31 -4.07
C THR A 183 -7.26 8.94 -4.59
N GLY A 184 -8.13 9.38 -3.67
CA GLY A 184 -9.38 10.06 -4.01
C GLY A 184 -10.55 9.14 -4.36
N GLU A 185 -10.35 7.85 -4.57
CA GLU A 185 -11.42 6.87 -4.76
C GLU A 185 -11.91 6.36 -3.40
N HIS A 186 -13.16 6.66 -3.08
CA HIS A 186 -13.76 6.36 -1.77
C HIS A 186 -13.92 4.87 -1.46
N ASP A 187 -13.98 4.02 -2.48
CA ASP A 187 -14.35 2.61 -2.31
C ASP A 187 -13.17 1.64 -2.37
N GLY A 188 -11.96 2.11 -2.70
CA GLY A 188 -10.76 1.24 -2.76
C GLY A 188 -10.95 -0.03 -3.60
N ASP A 189 -11.99 -0.03 -4.46
CA ASP A 189 -12.42 -1.22 -5.18
C ASP A 189 -11.46 -1.53 -6.34
N GLY A 190 -10.42 -2.27 -6.00
CA GLY A 190 -9.44 -2.77 -6.96
C GLY A 190 -10.09 -3.56 -8.11
N SER A 191 -11.34 -4.04 -7.93
CA SER A 191 -12.07 -4.76 -8.97
C SER A 191 -12.49 -3.85 -10.12
N LYS A 192 -12.86 -2.59 -9.86
CA LYS A 192 -13.17 -1.60 -10.90
C LYS A 192 -11.93 -1.21 -11.70
N ILE A 193 -10.81 -1.09 -11.01
CA ILE A 193 -9.52 -0.76 -11.64
C ILE A 193 -9.05 -1.94 -12.49
N ALA A 194 -9.10 -3.16 -11.98
CA ALA A 194 -8.77 -4.36 -12.75
C ALA A 194 -9.66 -4.52 -13.97
N LYS A 195 -10.96 -4.23 -13.86
CA LYS A 195 -11.90 -4.22 -14.99
C LYS A 195 -11.57 -3.16 -16.05
N ALA A 196 -11.14 -1.97 -15.61
CA ALA A 196 -10.67 -0.92 -16.52
C ALA A 196 -9.37 -1.30 -17.25
N LEU A 197 -8.56 -2.18 -16.66
CA LEU A 197 -7.34 -2.75 -17.23
C LEU A 197 -7.58 -4.00 -18.08
N GLY A 198 -8.83 -4.47 -18.17
CA GLY A 198 -9.17 -5.68 -18.94
C GLY A 198 -8.88 -6.99 -18.22
N PHE A 199 -8.56 -6.95 -16.92
CA PHE A 199 -8.43 -8.15 -16.09
C PHE A 199 -9.80 -8.65 -15.66
N GLU A 200 -10.17 -9.90 -16.00
CA GLU A 200 -11.34 -10.58 -15.44
C GLU A 200 -11.00 -11.13 -14.06
N ILE A 201 -11.58 -10.54 -12.99
CA ILE A 201 -11.46 -11.08 -11.63
C ILE A 201 -12.48 -12.22 -11.48
N GLU A 202 -12.03 -13.44 -11.21
CA GLU A 202 -12.90 -14.62 -11.06
C GLU A 202 -13.94 -14.47 -9.93
N GLU A 203 -13.66 -13.68 -8.90
CA GLU A 203 -14.57 -13.41 -7.77
C GLU A 203 -15.88 -12.75 -8.19
N ASP A 204 -15.87 -11.90 -9.19
CA ASP A 204 -17.08 -11.22 -9.70
C ASP A 204 -18.11 -12.20 -10.31
N LYS A 205 -17.67 -13.37 -10.81
CA LYS A 205 -18.60 -14.35 -11.42
C LYS A 205 -19.43 -15.11 -10.39
N GLU A 206 -18.92 -15.31 -9.18
CA GLU A 206 -19.68 -15.98 -8.10
C GLU A 206 -20.62 -15.01 -7.39
N GLU A 207 -20.22 -13.79 -7.13
CA GLU A 207 -21.10 -12.78 -6.53
C GLU A 207 -22.23 -12.34 -7.46
N LEU A 208 -21.96 -12.14 -8.75
CA LEU A 208 -23.00 -11.88 -9.75
C LEU A 208 -24.02 -13.04 -9.83
N LYS A 209 -23.57 -14.29 -9.83
CA LYS A 209 -24.46 -15.45 -9.82
C LYS A 209 -25.29 -15.52 -8.54
N LYS A 210 -24.72 -15.19 -7.38
CA LYS A 210 -25.45 -15.13 -6.09
C LYS A 210 -26.45 -13.96 -6.06
N ALA A 211 -26.09 -12.79 -6.60
CA ALA A 211 -26.98 -11.63 -6.70
C ALA A 211 -28.14 -11.87 -7.68
N GLU A 212 -27.90 -12.45 -8.86
CA GLU A 212 -28.94 -12.83 -9.81
C GLU A 212 -29.89 -13.93 -9.28
N ALA A 213 -29.36 -14.91 -8.56
CA ALA A 213 -30.17 -15.94 -7.91
C ALA A 213 -31.06 -15.36 -6.80
N LYS A 214 -30.55 -14.34 -6.06
CA LYS A 214 -31.33 -13.62 -5.03
C LYS A 214 -32.41 -12.74 -5.65
N ALA A 215 -32.11 -12.03 -6.74
CA ALA A 215 -33.07 -11.21 -7.47
C ALA A 215 -34.18 -12.05 -8.13
N LYS A 216 -33.86 -13.24 -8.67
CA LYS A 216 -34.89 -14.18 -9.22
C LYS A 216 -35.80 -14.75 -8.15
N LYS A 217 -35.33 -14.95 -6.91
CA LYS A 217 -36.18 -15.41 -5.78
C LYS A 217 -37.11 -14.31 -5.26
N MET A 218 -36.71 -13.04 -5.32
CA MET A 218 -37.55 -11.90 -4.91
C MET A 218 -38.66 -11.55 -5.92
N LYS A 219 -38.50 -11.87 -7.20
CA LYS A 219 -39.55 -11.67 -8.24
C LYS A 219 -40.57 -12.79 -8.30
N LYS A 220 -40.44 -13.87 -7.53
CA LYS A 220 -41.36 -15.01 -7.47
C LYS A 220 -42.22 -15.04 -6.18
N LYS A 221 -42.13 -14.00 -5.36
CA LYS A 221 -43.00 -13.74 -4.22
C LYS A 221 -43.85 -12.48 -4.49
#